data_83eaa369bda23a21e0a96dc2f36e6529
#
_entry.id   83eaa369bda23a21e0a96dc2f36e6529
#
_cell.length_a   1.000
_cell.length_b   1.000
_cell.length_c   1.000
_cell.angle_alpha   90.00
_cell.angle_beta   90.00
_cell.angle_gamma   90.00
#
_symmetry.space_group_name_H-M   'P 1'
#
loop_
_entity.id
_entity.type
_entity.pdbx_description
1 polymer ?
#
loop_
_entity_poly.entity_id
_entity_poly.type
_entity_poly.pdbx_seq_one_letter_code
_entity_poly.pdbx_strand_id
1 'polypeptide(L)'
;YLLPVVKNTSWYRIHDVLHGMTAPAFLFSAGFAAFLSFQRKRESYLHFDRRLVVRVRRILFVVAMGYFVHLPYLSLRKTILRTQQGLADPFALDILQCIGTGLLVFTLLALVVRGRETRLALASLLTALLFFTLAPVMAGLHGPWFVEPLFSPVRSLFPLTPWVGFLLLGATAAWLYGQVAPVFFLS
;
A
#
# COMPACT_ATOMS: atom_id res chain seq x y z
N TYR A 1 14.75 24.99 -9.06
CA TYR A 1 13.75 25.51 -10.00
C TYR A 1 14.20 25.18 -11.43
N LEU A 2 13.63 24.11 -12.03
CA LEU A 2 13.87 23.78 -13.43
C LEU A 2 13.17 24.81 -14.33
N LEU A 3 13.89 25.31 -15.32
CA LEU A 3 13.34 26.26 -16.29
C LEU A 3 12.10 25.65 -17.00
N PRO A 4 11.03 26.44 -17.28
CA PRO A 4 9.81 25.96 -17.92
C PRO A 4 10.05 25.24 -19.26
N VAL A 5 11.11 25.62 -19.97
CA VAL A 5 11.54 25.01 -21.23
C VAL A 5 11.91 23.52 -21.06
N VAL A 6 12.55 23.15 -19.95
CA VAL A 6 12.96 21.77 -19.67
C VAL A 6 11.74 20.89 -19.38
N LYS A 7 10.73 21.43 -18.69
CA LYS A 7 9.49 20.71 -18.37
C LYS A 7 8.66 20.33 -19.61
N ASN A 8 8.78 21.05 -20.71
CA ASN A 8 8.05 20.81 -21.95
C ASN A 8 8.77 19.86 -22.90
N THR A 9 9.97 19.39 -22.54
CA THR A 9 10.73 18.44 -23.36
C THR A 9 10.13 17.05 -23.27
N SER A 10 10.01 16.31 -24.39
CA SER A 10 9.50 14.93 -24.42
C SER A 10 10.26 14.00 -23.48
N TRP A 11 11.56 14.20 -23.32
CA TRP A 11 12.40 13.47 -22.37
C TRP A 11 11.96 13.69 -20.92
N TYR A 12 11.63 14.91 -20.54
CA TYR A 12 11.14 15.20 -19.18
C TYR A 12 9.80 14.55 -18.91
N ARG A 13 8.89 14.49 -19.90
CA ARG A 13 7.61 13.80 -19.77
C ARG A 13 7.79 12.29 -19.56
N ILE A 14 8.70 11.66 -20.31
CA ILE A 14 9.02 10.24 -20.13
C ILE A 14 9.59 10.00 -18.73
N HIS A 15 10.52 10.82 -18.29
CA HIS A 15 11.09 10.74 -16.94
C HIS A 15 10.03 10.91 -15.86
N ASP A 16 9.12 11.87 -16.00
CA ASP A 16 8.05 12.16 -15.05
C ASP A 16 7.07 10.97 -14.95
N VAL A 17 6.69 10.39 -16.08
CA VAL A 17 5.86 9.17 -16.12
C VAL A 17 6.57 8.00 -15.46
N LEU A 18 7.83 7.75 -15.78
CA LEU A 18 8.61 6.66 -15.17
C LEU A 18 8.76 6.84 -13.66
N HIS A 19 9.00 8.07 -13.23
CA HIS A 19 9.08 8.41 -11.80
C HIS A 19 7.74 8.18 -11.09
N GLY A 20 6.63 8.59 -11.73
CA GLY A 20 5.27 8.36 -11.20
C GLY A 20 4.89 6.88 -11.12
N MET A 21 5.44 6.02 -11.99
CA MET A 21 5.16 4.57 -11.98
C MET A 21 5.93 3.80 -10.90
N THR A 22 6.96 4.38 -10.30
CA THR A 22 7.81 3.70 -9.31
C THR A 22 7.01 3.23 -8.09
N ALA A 23 6.16 4.08 -7.54
CA ALA A 23 5.37 3.75 -6.35
C ALA A 23 4.29 2.68 -6.62
N PRO A 24 3.48 2.75 -7.69
CA PRO A 24 2.56 1.68 -8.06
C PRO A 24 3.27 0.34 -8.28
N ALA A 25 4.42 0.34 -8.97
CA ALA A 25 5.21 -0.87 -9.23
C ALA A 25 5.74 -1.48 -7.93
N PHE A 26 6.18 -0.65 -6.98
CA PHE A 26 6.67 -1.11 -5.68
C PHE A 26 5.55 -1.74 -4.85
N LEU A 27 4.38 -1.11 -4.78
CA LEU A 27 3.20 -1.64 -4.09
C LEU A 27 2.72 -2.95 -4.74
N PHE A 28 2.65 -2.98 -6.08
CA PHE A 28 2.31 -4.18 -6.83
C PHE A 28 3.27 -5.33 -6.52
N SER A 29 4.59 -5.08 -6.54
CA SER A 29 5.61 -6.07 -6.22
C SER A 29 5.49 -6.58 -4.77
N ALA A 30 5.18 -5.71 -3.83
CA ALA A 30 4.94 -6.08 -2.43
C ALA A 30 3.73 -7.02 -2.31
N GLY A 31 2.64 -6.76 -3.00
CA GLY A 31 1.46 -7.62 -3.05
C GLY A 31 1.74 -8.97 -3.72
N PHE A 32 2.47 -8.95 -4.83
CA PHE A 32 2.92 -10.16 -5.52
C PHE A 32 3.74 -11.07 -4.59
N ALA A 33 4.74 -10.51 -3.92
CA ALA A 33 5.57 -11.23 -2.95
C ALA A 33 4.76 -11.73 -1.73
N ALA A 34 3.76 -10.94 -1.27
CA ALA A 34 2.89 -11.33 -0.18
C ALA A 34 2.07 -12.58 -0.53
N PHE A 35 1.53 -12.67 -1.76
CA PHE A 35 0.79 -13.84 -2.22
C PHE A 35 1.69 -15.08 -2.35
N LEU A 36 2.89 -14.96 -2.91
CA LEU A 36 3.86 -16.06 -2.95
C LEU A 36 4.26 -16.53 -1.54
N SER A 37 4.43 -15.59 -0.60
CA SER A 37 4.67 -15.93 0.80
C SER A 37 3.49 -16.66 1.43
N PHE A 38 2.27 -16.28 1.07
CA PHE A 38 1.05 -16.95 1.50
C PHE A 38 1.01 -18.40 1.00
N GLN A 39 1.27 -18.65 -0.28
CA GLN A 39 1.30 -20.01 -0.84
C GLN A 39 2.29 -20.91 -0.11
N ARG A 40 3.50 -20.41 0.18
CA ARG A 40 4.54 -21.17 0.89
C ARG A 40 4.25 -21.42 2.36
N LYS A 41 3.49 -20.55 3.02
CA LYS A 41 3.27 -20.56 4.48
C LYS A 41 1.79 -20.47 4.84
N ARG A 42 0.93 -21.12 4.07
CA ARG A 42 -0.54 -21.02 4.17
C ARG A 42 -1.07 -21.20 5.58
N GLU A 43 -0.60 -22.21 6.30
CA GLU A 43 -1.05 -22.49 7.67
C GLU A 43 -0.81 -21.32 8.63
N SER A 44 0.26 -20.55 8.41
CA SER A 44 0.58 -19.38 9.24
C SER A 44 -0.38 -18.20 9.05
N TYR A 45 -1.30 -18.26 8.08
CA TYR A 45 -2.34 -17.25 7.85
C TYR A 45 -3.72 -17.70 8.33
N LEU A 46 -3.92 -19.00 8.59
CA LEU A 46 -5.25 -19.56 8.82
C LEU A 46 -5.62 -19.66 10.30
N HIS A 47 -4.63 -19.74 11.17
CA HIS A 47 -4.85 -19.95 12.59
C HIS A 47 -4.40 -18.71 13.37
N PHE A 48 -5.19 -18.33 14.38
CA PHE A 48 -4.79 -17.33 15.37
C PHE A 48 -3.69 -17.92 16.28
N ASP A 49 -2.52 -18.16 15.66
CA ASP A 49 -1.36 -18.72 16.29
C ASP A 49 -0.27 -17.66 16.46
N ARG A 50 0.74 -17.96 17.26
CA ARG A 50 1.93 -17.14 17.46
C ARG A 50 2.55 -16.64 16.15
N ARG A 51 2.45 -17.42 15.07
CA ARG A 51 2.97 -17.08 13.74
C ARG A 51 2.24 -15.89 13.11
N LEU A 52 0.91 -15.85 13.23
CA LEU A 52 0.09 -14.72 12.78
C LEU A 52 0.42 -13.46 13.58
N VAL A 53 0.52 -13.57 14.91
CA VAL A 53 0.88 -12.45 15.79
C VAL A 53 2.24 -11.87 15.42
N VAL A 54 3.25 -12.72 15.19
CA VAL A 54 4.59 -12.28 14.74
C VAL A 54 4.53 -11.57 13.40
N ARG A 55 3.70 -12.04 12.46
CA ARG A 55 3.50 -11.39 11.17
C ARG A 55 2.87 -10.00 11.33
N VAL A 56 1.74 -9.93 12.01
CA VAL A 56 1.03 -8.67 12.25
C VAL A 56 1.95 -7.68 12.97
N ARG A 57 2.69 -8.13 13.98
CA ARG A 57 3.68 -7.29 14.67
C ARG A 57 4.76 -6.74 13.73
N ARG A 58 5.26 -7.54 12.77
CA ARG A 58 6.23 -7.08 11.77
C ARG A 58 5.61 -6.03 10.84
N ILE A 59 4.37 -6.23 10.41
CA ILE A 59 3.66 -5.27 9.55
C ILE A 59 3.44 -3.96 10.32
N LEU A 60 2.97 -4.05 11.57
CA LEU A 60 2.79 -2.87 12.42
C LEU A 60 4.11 -2.15 12.70
N PHE A 61 5.21 -2.88 12.80
CA PHE A 61 6.54 -2.29 12.93
C PHE A 61 6.91 -1.47 11.66
N VAL A 62 6.60 -1.96 10.46
CA VAL A 62 6.81 -1.20 9.21
C VAL A 62 5.97 0.08 9.19
N VAL A 63 4.70 0.00 9.61
CA VAL A 63 3.83 1.18 9.73
C VAL A 63 4.40 2.18 10.74
N ALA A 64 4.82 1.70 11.91
CA ALA A 64 5.42 2.55 12.95
C ALA A 64 6.72 3.21 12.48
N MET A 65 7.57 2.48 11.74
CA MET A 65 8.79 3.03 11.14
C MET A 65 8.48 4.12 10.11
N GLY A 66 7.40 3.96 9.31
CA GLY A 66 6.94 5.00 8.41
C GLY A 66 6.63 6.31 9.15
N TYR A 67 5.89 6.24 10.25
CA TYR A 67 5.63 7.42 11.09
C TYR A 67 6.89 7.95 11.77
N PHE A 68 7.79 7.07 12.22
CA PHE A 68 9.04 7.46 12.85
C PHE A 68 9.95 8.27 11.91
N VAL A 69 10.07 7.84 10.66
CA VAL A 69 10.87 8.54 9.63
C VAL A 69 10.28 9.92 9.30
N HIS A 70 8.96 10.09 9.43
CA HIS A 70 8.27 11.37 9.21
C HIS A 70 8.40 12.36 10.38
N LEU A 71 8.95 11.95 11.52
CA LEU A 71 9.12 12.86 12.66
C LEU A 71 10.17 13.95 12.31
N PRO A 72 9.79 15.24 12.27
CA PRO A 72 10.73 16.32 12.04
C PRO A 72 11.88 16.25 13.06
N TYR A 73 13.11 16.13 12.56
CA TYR A 73 14.34 16.05 13.36
C TYR A 73 14.34 14.89 14.40
N LEU A 74 13.54 13.83 14.17
CA LEU A 74 13.36 12.73 15.13
C LEU A 74 12.98 13.21 16.53
N SER A 75 12.24 14.31 16.64
CA SER A 75 11.88 14.97 17.89
C SER A 75 10.37 15.15 18.01
N LEU A 76 9.75 14.48 18.99
CA LEU A 76 8.32 14.61 19.29
C LEU A 76 7.93 16.05 19.64
N ARG A 77 8.77 16.77 20.40
CA ARG A 77 8.50 18.16 20.76
C ARG A 77 8.40 19.08 19.54
N LYS A 78 9.33 18.93 18.58
CA LYS A 78 9.32 19.72 17.35
C LYS A 78 8.15 19.33 16.43
N THR A 79 7.77 18.05 16.44
CA THR A 79 6.59 17.57 15.70
C THR A 79 5.33 18.22 16.22
N ILE A 80 5.11 18.21 17.55
CA ILE A 80 3.94 18.83 18.20
C ILE A 80 3.88 20.34 17.89
N LEU A 81 5.00 21.04 18.02
CA LEU A 81 5.06 22.47 17.74
C LEU A 81 4.73 22.79 16.26
N ARG A 82 5.26 22.01 15.30
CA ARG A 82 4.96 22.20 13.88
C ARG A 82 3.53 21.83 13.52
N THR A 83 2.96 20.81 14.15
CA THR A 83 1.55 20.44 13.97
C THR A 83 0.64 21.57 14.44
N GLN A 84 0.94 22.18 15.60
CA GLN A 84 0.19 23.34 16.10
C GLN A 84 0.31 24.57 15.19
N GLN A 85 1.40 24.69 14.45
CA GLN A 85 1.64 25.75 13.47
C GLN A 85 1.06 25.43 12.08
N GLY A 86 0.43 24.27 11.88
CA GLY A 86 -0.07 23.81 10.58
C GLY A 86 1.02 23.46 9.56
N LEU A 87 2.28 23.34 10.00
CA LEU A 87 3.45 23.08 9.14
C LEU A 87 3.79 21.61 8.98
N ALA A 88 3.16 20.73 9.75
CA ALA A 88 3.34 19.29 9.66
C ALA A 88 2.03 18.56 9.92
N ASP A 89 1.77 17.51 9.17
CA ASP A 89 0.67 16.58 9.40
C ASP A 89 1.24 15.25 9.90
N PRO A 90 1.14 14.97 11.22
CA PRO A 90 1.72 13.75 11.78
C PRO A 90 1.00 12.48 11.34
N PHE A 91 -0.19 12.60 10.73
CA PHE A 91 -0.99 11.51 10.20
C PHE A 91 -0.88 11.35 8.69
N ALA A 92 -0.08 12.20 8.02
CA ALA A 92 0.21 12.03 6.60
C ALA A 92 0.80 10.65 6.33
N LEU A 93 0.23 9.97 5.34
CA LEU A 93 0.70 8.65 4.92
C LEU A 93 1.80 8.77 3.88
N ASP A 94 2.83 7.95 4.08
CA ASP A 94 3.87 7.68 3.10
C ASP A 94 3.77 6.24 2.62
N ILE A 95 4.64 5.87 1.71
CA ILE A 95 4.65 4.55 1.07
C ILE A 95 4.76 3.39 2.08
N LEU A 96 5.51 3.55 3.17
CA LEU A 96 5.69 2.53 4.20
C LEU A 96 4.38 2.21 4.94
N GLN A 97 3.64 3.24 5.36
CA GLN A 97 2.33 3.05 6.01
C GLN A 97 1.33 2.45 5.03
N CYS A 98 1.36 2.89 3.77
CA CYS A 98 0.49 2.36 2.73
C CYS A 98 0.76 0.87 2.46
N ILE A 99 2.03 0.46 2.34
CA ILE A 99 2.42 -0.96 2.21
C ILE A 99 1.97 -1.75 3.43
N GLY A 100 2.28 -1.26 4.63
CA GLY A 100 1.90 -1.94 5.87
C GLY A 100 0.39 -2.15 5.97
N THR A 101 -0.39 -1.10 5.71
CA THR A 101 -1.86 -1.19 5.72
C THR A 101 -2.37 -2.15 4.64
N GLY A 102 -1.81 -2.09 3.43
CA GLY A 102 -2.15 -3.02 2.35
C GLY A 102 -1.88 -4.49 2.71
N LEU A 103 -0.74 -4.76 3.37
CA LEU A 103 -0.41 -6.10 3.88
C LEU A 103 -1.34 -6.55 5.01
N LEU A 104 -1.82 -5.63 5.88
CA LEU A 104 -2.85 -5.94 6.88
C LEU A 104 -4.17 -6.31 6.21
N VAL A 105 -4.62 -5.53 5.22
CA VAL A 105 -5.83 -5.82 4.44
C VAL A 105 -5.69 -7.19 3.77
N PHE A 106 -4.58 -7.48 3.09
CA PHE A 106 -4.32 -8.78 2.48
C PHE A 106 -4.36 -9.92 3.51
N THR A 107 -3.74 -9.74 4.68
CA THR A 107 -3.75 -10.74 5.76
C THR A 107 -5.17 -10.98 6.28
N LEU A 108 -5.96 -9.92 6.44
CA LEU A 108 -7.37 -10.02 6.84
C LEU A 108 -8.21 -10.77 5.80
N LEU A 109 -8.03 -10.46 4.52
CA LEU A 109 -8.69 -11.19 3.43
C LEU A 109 -8.34 -12.67 3.47
N ALA A 110 -7.07 -13.03 3.68
CA ALA A 110 -6.62 -14.42 3.79
C ALA A 110 -7.30 -15.16 4.94
N LEU A 111 -7.49 -14.51 6.09
CA LEU A 111 -8.24 -15.08 7.23
C LEU A 111 -9.72 -15.26 6.91
N VAL A 112 -10.37 -14.25 6.34
CA VAL A 112 -11.81 -14.27 6.02
C VAL A 112 -12.14 -15.36 5.00
N VAL A 113 -11.33 -15.50 3.95
CA VAL A 113 -11.56 -16.53 2.92
C VAL A 113 -11.04 -17.92 3.29
N ARG A 114 -10.55 -18.07 4.54
CA ARG A 114 -10.01 -19.33 5.08
C ARG A 114 -8.92 -19.94 4.19
N GLY A 115 -8.06 -19.08 3.64
CA GLY A 115 -6.87 -19.45 2.89
C GLY A 115 -7.08 -20.21 1.59
N ARG A 116 -8.24 -20.18 0.97
CA ARG A 116 -8.45 -20.71 -0.38
C ARG A 116 -7.85 -19.74 -1.39
N GLU A 117 -6.83 -20.16 -2.14
CA GLU A 117 -6.05 -19.31 -3.04
C GLU A 117 -6.91 -18.55 -4.06
N THR A 118 -7.79 -19.26 -4.76
CA THR A 118 -8.69 -18.63 -5.75
C THR A 118 -9.62 -17.61 -5.10
N ARG A 119 -10.18 -17.92 -3.92
CA ARG A 119 -11.04 -16.96 -3.21
C ARG A 119 -10.25 -15.76 -2.72
N LEU A 120 -9.01 -15.97 -2.28
CA LEU A 120 -8.13 -14.86 -1.86
C LEU A 120 -7.79 -13.96 -3.05
N ALA A 121 -7.47 -14.53 -4.22
CA ALA A 121 -7.21 -13.78 -5.42
C ALA A 121 -8.44 -12.97 -5.87
N LEU A 122 -9.63 -13.58 -5.88
CA LEU A 122 -10.87 -12.90 -6.21
C LEU A 122 -11.22 -11.81 -5.19
N ALA A 123 -11.07 -12.09 -3.89
CA ALA A 123 -11.30 -11.10 -2.84
C ALA A 123 -10.32 -9.93 -2.96
N SER A 124 -9.04 -10.21 -3.26
CA SER A 124 -8.03 -9.17 -3.51
C SER A 124 -8.38 -8.33 -4.72
N LEU A 125 -8.81 -8.94 -5.83
CA LEU A 125 -9.23 -8.23 -7.04
C LEU A 125 -10.43 -7.32 -6.77
N LEU A 126 -11.49 -7.87 -6.15
CA LEU A 126 -12.70 -7.11 -5.83
C LEU A 126 -12.41 -5.94 -4.89
N THR A 127 -11.58 -6.19 -3.87
CA THR A 127 -11.16 -5.13 -2.94
C THR A 127 -10.29 -4.09 -3.65
N ALA A 128 -9.38 -4.48 -4.56
CA ALA A 128 -8.60 -3.55 -5.35
C ALA A 128 -9.50 -2.64 -6.21
N LEU A 129 -10.47 -3.22 -6.92
CA LEU A 129 -11.44 -2.47 -7.73
C LEU A 129 -12.25 -1.52 -6.85
N LEU A 130 -12.66 -1.95 -5.66
CA LEU A 130 -13.34 -1.09 -4.69
C LEU A 130 -12.47 0.11 -4.28
N PHE A 131 -11.17 -0.09 -3.99
CA PHE A 131 -10.26 1.00 -3.66
C PHE A 131 -10.09 1.99 -4.81
N PHE A 132 -10.04 1.53 -6.07
CA PHE A 132 -9.96 2.40 -7.23
C PHE A 132 -11.26 3.18 -7.46
N THR A 133 -12.41 2.53 -7.37
CA THR A 133 -13.71 3.19 -7.59
C THR A 133 -14.07 4.17 -6.48
N LEU A 134 -13.67 3.88 -5.24
CA LEU A 134 -13.91 4.78 -4.11
C LEU A 134 -12.92 5.95 -4.05
N ALA A 135 -11.77 5.88 -4.74
CA ALA A 135 -10.74 6.91 -4.66
C ALA A 135 -11.26 8.33 -4.92
N PRO A 136 -12.03 8.63 -5.99
CA PRO A 136 -12.54 9.99 -6.24
C PRO A 136 -13.54 10.45 -5.17
N VAL A 137 -14.33 9.54 -4.62
CA VAL A 137 -15.31 9.86 -3.56
C VAL A 137 -14.59 10.16 -2.26
N MET A 138 -13.63 9.32 -1.89
CA MET A 138 -12.84 9.45 -0.66
C MET A 138 -11.94 10.69 -0.68
N ALA A 139 -11.41 11.06 -1.84
CA ALA A 139 -10.59 12.26 -2.00
C ALA A 139 -11.35 13.57 -1.67
N GLY A 140 -12.68 13.58 -1.84
CA GLY A 140 -13.56 14.71 -1.51
C GLY A 140 -14.15 14.69 -0.11
N LEU A 141 -13.89 13.65 0.69
CA LEU A 141 -14.42 13.55 2.05
C LEU A 141 -13.59 14.41 3.01
N HIS A 142 -14.27 15.35 3.64
CA HIS A 142 -13.77 16.09 4.79
C HIS A 142 -14.20 15.37 6.07
N GLY A 143 -13.25 14.88 6.82
CA GLY A 143 -13.50 14.10 8.04
C GLY A 143 -12.71 14.61 9.23
N PRO A 144 -12.73 13.87 10.35
CA PRO A 144 -11.88 14.17 11.49
C PRO A 144 -10.40 14.25 11.08
N TRP A 145 -9.67 15.15 11.71
CA TRP A 145 -8.27 15.48 11.38
C TRP A 145 -7.29 14.28 11.31
N PHE A 146 -7.62 13.17 11.97
CA PHE A 146 -6.83 11.93 11.97
C PHE A 146 -7.29 10.92 10.88
N VAL A 147 -8.48 11.08 10.31
CA VAL A 147 -9.04 10.20 9.27
C VAL A 147 -8.79 10.78 7.87
N GLU A 148 -8.95 12.08 7.73
CA GLU A 148 -8.79 12.77 6.44
C GLU A 148 -7.44 12.46 5.75
N PRO A 149 -6.29 12.45 6.43
CA PRO A 149 -5.02 12.10 5.80
C PRO A 149 -4.96 10.69 5.22
N LEU A 150 -5.78 9.76 5.71
CA LEU A 150 -5.81 8.40 5.19
C LEU A 150 -6.33 8.33 3.73
N PHE A 151 -7.13 9.32 3.32
CA PHE A 151 -7.82 9.30 2.02
C PHE A 151 -7.55 10.53 1.17
N SER A 152 -7.10 11.63 1.76
CA SER A 152 -6.88 12.90 1.07
C SER A 152 -5.53 12.94 0.34
N PRO A 153 -5.54 13.12 -1.00
CA PRO A 153 -4.29 13.29 -1.76
C PRO A 153 -3.63 14.65 -1.52
N VAL A 154 -4.33 15.59 -0.87
CA VAL A 154 -3.78 16.90 -0.50
C VAL A 154 -2.94 16.80 0.77
N ARG A 155 -3.32 15.92 1.70
CA ARG A 155 -2.66 15.77 3.00
C ARG A 155 -1.65 14.64 3.06
N SER A 156 -1.74 13.65 2.17
CA SER A 156 -0.86 12.49 2.13
C SER A 156 -0.32 12.26 0.72
N LEU A 157 0.95 11.91 0.63
CA LEU A 157 1.58 11.52 -0.64
C LEU A 157 1.02 10.20 -1.16
N PHE A 158 0.69 9.29 -0.24
CA PHE A 158 0.19 7.96 -0.55
C PHE A 158 -1.07 7.65 0.27
N PRO A 159 -2.22 8.31 -0.01
CA PRO A 159 -3.48 7.95 0.64
C PRO A 159 -3.83 6.49 0.37
N LEU A 160 -4.58 5.85 1.27
CA LEU A 160 -4.91 4.42 1.14
C LEU A 160 -5.63 4.11 -0.18
N THR A 161 -6.50 5.02 -0.63
CA THR A 161 -7.16 4.97 -1.93
C THR A 161 -6.47 5.91 -2.92
N PRO A 162 -6.02 5.44 -4.08
CA PRO A 162 -6.12 4.09 -4.66
C PRO A 162 -4.96 3.15 -4.33
N TRP A 163 -3.95 3.58 -3.57
CA TRP A 163 -2.63 2.94 -3.50
C TRP A 163 -2.65 1.50 -2.97
N VAL A 164 -3.47 1.19 -1.98
CA VAL A 164 -3.65 -0.20 -1.49
C VAL A 164 -4.20 -1.11 -2.60
N GLY A 165 -4.99 -0.56 -3.54
CA GLY A 165 -5.48 -1.28 -4.70
C GLY A 165 -4.36 -1.87 -5.56
N PHE A 166 -3.25 -1.14 -5.77
CA PHE A 166 -2.10 -1.66 -6.53
C PHE A 166 -1.44 -2.86 -5.85
N LEU A 167 -1.35 -2.85 -4.52
CA LEU A 167 -0.82 -4.00 -3.77
C LEU A 167 -1.73 -5.23 -3.94
N LEU A 168 -3.04 -5.06 -3.83
CA LEU A 168 -3.98 -6.16 -3.99
C LEU A 168 -4.04 -6.69 -5.42
N LEU A 169 -3.86 -5.82 -6.43
CA LEU A 169 -3.68 -6.26 -7.83
C LEU A 169 -2.42 -7.10 -7.99
N GLY A 170 -1.31 -6.72 -7.34
CA GLY A 170 -0.09 -7.51 -7.33
C GLY A 170 -0.30 -8.92 -6.77
N ALA A 171 -1.08 -9.03 -5.68
CA ALA A 171 -1.45 -10.33 -5.12
C ALA A 171 -2.29 -11.18 -6.10
N THR A 172 -3.24 -10.56 -6.80
CA THR A 172 -4.04 -11.23 -7.83
C THR A 172 -3.18 -11.70 -9.00
N ALA A 173 -2.25 -10.86 -9.44
CA ALA A 173 -1.32 -11.20 -10.53
C ALA A 173 -0.40 -12.37 -10.16
N ALA A 174 0.04 -12.48 -8.92
CA ALA A 174 0.83 -13.62 -8.45
C ALA A 174 0.04 -14.94 -8.53
N TRP A 175 -1.25 -14.91 -8.21
CA TRP A 175 -2.11 -16.08 -8.39
C TRP A 175 -2.25 -16.45 -9.87
N LEU A 176 -2.52 -15.48 -10.75
CA LEU A 176 -2.61 -15.71 -12.20
C LEU A 176 -1.30 -16.29 -12.75
N TYR A 177 -0.16 -15.73 -12.34
CA TYR A 177 1.16 -16.24 -12.71
C TYR A 177 1.31 -17.72 -12.32
N GLY A 178 0.90 -18.11 -11.11
CA GLY A 178 0.95 -19.48 -10.64
C GLY A 178 0.05 -20.45 -11.44
N GLN A 179 -1.03 -19.94 -12.07
CA GLN A 179 -1.90 -20.76 -12.96
C GLN A 179 -1.28 -20.95 -14.36
N VAL A 180 -0.58 -19.94 -14.86
CA VAL A 180 -0.07 -19.91 -16.24
C VAL A 180 1.36 -20.49 -16.33
N ALA A 181 2.21 -20.23 -15.35
CA ALA A 181 3.61 -20.66 -15.36
C ALA A 181 3.81 -22.18 -15.58
N PRO A 182 3.03 -23.09 -14.98
CA PRO A 182 3.18 -24.52 -15.23
C PRO A 182 2.96 -24.92 -16.70
N VAL A 183 2.08 -24.19 -17.39
CA VAL A 183 1.75 -24.46 -18.82
C VAL A 183 2.94 -24.13 -19.72
N PHE A 184 3.70 -23.06 -19.40
CA PHE A 184 4.84 -22.63 -20.22
C PHE A 184 6.12 -23.44 -19.96
N PHE A 185 6.27 -24.05 -18.77
CA PHE A 185 7.46 -24.84 -18.44
C PHE A 185 7.34 -26.33 -18.73
N LEU A 186 6.14 -26.81 -19.10
CA LEU A 186 5.85 -28.22 -19.43
C LEU A 186 5.63 -28.43 -20.95
N SER A 187 5.70 -27.41 -21.75
CA SER A 187 5.72 -27.44 -23.23
C SER A 187 7.14 -27.22 -23.75
#